data_af7a56919cdd45974d3f072ab31df618
#
_entry.id   af7a56919cdd45974d3f072ab31df618
#
_cell.length_a   1.000
_cell.length_b   1.000
_cell.length_c   1.000
_cell.angle_alpha   90.00
_cell.angle_beta   90.00
_cell.angle_gamma   90.00
#
_symmetry.space_group_name_H-M   'P 1'
#
loop_
_entity.id
_entity.type
_entity.pdbx_description
1 polymer ?
#
loop_
_entity_poly.entity_id
_entity_poly.type
_entity_poly.pdbx_seq_one_letter_code
_entity_poly.pdbx_strand_id
1 'polypeptide(L)'
;MNIRLFFTACFSLLVASHIWAQSYDELPSINPTAIYTTDEGEEENNNYSGNAPLLGRFYANPSNIGNYTPHYEWRFTLLGESQPYLTRYEEDTEYTFTKAGTHQIVLYATFVNGQDTIAYTQEYWDEIGPITVTISESKLDMPNAFSPNGDGINDIYKAKDGYQSIVEFKACIFNRWGQKIYEWNDPAGGWDGKHNGKDVKQGVYFVLVKAKGADGRKYEIKRDVNLLRGFTEGQNNIQE
;
A
#
# COMPACT_ATOMS: atom_id res chain seq x y z
N MET A 1 -62.32 -9.38 79.83
CA MET A 1 -62.23 -9.34 78.40
C MET A 1 -60.72 -9.31 78.10
N ASN A 2 -60.07 -10.49 77.89
CA ASN A 2 -58.65 -10.63 77.81
C ASN A 2 -58.27 -10.83 76.34
N ILE A 3 -57.59 -9.87 75.77
CA ILE A 3 -57.02 -9.94 74.42
C ILE A 3 -55.62 -10.52 74.55
N ARG A 4 -55.40 -11.70 73.98
CA ARG A 4 -54.08 -12.32 73.84
C ARG A 4 -53.50 -11.87 72.50
N LEU A 5 -52.38 -11.11 72.54
CA LEU A 5 -51.54 -10.82 71.38
C LEU A 5 -50.68 -12.04 71.06
N PHE A 6 -50.83 -12.59 69.86
CA PHE A 6 -49.87 -13.56 69.28
C PHE A 6 -48.75 -12.81 68.53
N PHE A 7 -47.53 -12.91 69.05
CA PHE A 7 -46.32 -12.51 68.31
C PHE A 7 -45.91 -13.63 67.36
N THR A 8 -46.12 -13.43 66.10
CA THR A 8 -45.55 -14.30 65.04
C THR A 8 -44.15 -13.83 64.76
N ALA A 9 -43.13 -14.61 65.16
CA ALA A 9 -41.75 -14.39 64.82
C ALA A 9 -41.55 -14.83 63.36
N CYS A 10 -41.31 -13.85 62.44
CA CYS A 10 -40.94 -14.11 61.10
C CYS A 10 -39.43 -14.38 61.04
N PHE A 11 -39.07 -15.66 60.89
CA PHE A 11 -37.68 -16.09 60.67
C PHE A 11 -37.35 -15.90 59.17
N SER A 12 -36.73 -14.78 58.81
CA SER A 12 -36.25 -14.54 57.46
C SER A 12 -34.99 -15.36 57.27
N LEU A 13 -35.12 -16.46 56.54
CA LEU A 13 -33.98 -17.23 56.00
C LEU A 13 -33.31 -16.39 54.91
N LEU A 14 -32.18 -15.78 55.22
CA LEU A 14 -31.27 -15.19 54.21
C LEU A 14 -30.58 -16.34 53.47
N VAL A 15 -31.16 -16.74 52.34
CA VAL A 15 -30.44 -17.57 51.34
C VAL A 15 -29.45 -16.65 50.63
N ALA A 16 -28.19 -16.70 51.08
CA ALA A 16 -27.09 -16.10 50.30
C ALA A 16 -26.91 -16.92 49.01
N SER A 17 -27.55 -16.49 47.94
CA SER A 17 -27.24 -16.99 46.61
C SER A 17 -25.84 -16.52 46.25
N HIS A 18 -24.86 -17.40 46.33
CA HIS A 18 -23.56 -17.20 45.70
C HIS A 18 -23.81 -17.24 44.19
N ILE A 19 -24.00 -16.07 43.61
CA ILE A 19 -23.92 -15.92 42.16
C ILE A 19 -22.44 -16.13 41.84
N TRP A 20 -22.09 -17.33 41.42
CA TRP A 20 -20.84 -17.55 40.70
C TRP A 20 -20.97 -16.74 39.41
N ALA A 21 -20.29 -15.61 39.36
CA ALA A 21 -20.03 -14.97 38.08
C ALA A 21 -19.21 -15.99 37.27
N GLN A 22 -19.86 -16.72 36.37
CA GLN A 22 -19.14 -17.42 35.33
C GLN A 22 -18.44 -16.33 34.54
N SER A 23 -17.12 -16.29 34.67
CA SER A 23 -16.26 -15.61 33.69
C SER A 23 -16.55 -16.32 32.38
N TYR A 24 -17.31 -15.68 31.50
CA TYR A 24 -17.34 -16.09 30.11
C TYR A 24 -15.95 -15.77 29.63
N ASP A 25 -15.08 -16.78 29.53
CA ASP A 25 -13.85 -16.65 28.78
C ASP A 25 -14.26 -16.26 27.36
N GLU A 26 -13.96 -15.02 26.97
CA GLU A 26 -14.21 -14.57 25.62
C GLU A 26 -13.39 -15.45 24.68
N LEU A 27 -14.03 -15.97 23.63
CA LEU A 27 -13.40 -16.84 22.65
C LEU A 27 -12.32 -16.06 21.86
N PRO A 28 -11.26 -16.74 21.41
CA PRO A 28 -10.29 -16.13 20.50
C PRO A 28 -10.96 -15.46 19.31
N SER A 29 -10.51 -14.27 18.97
CA SER A 29 -11.01 -13.53 17.80
C SER A 29 -9.87 -12.87 17.03
N ILE A 30 -10.17 -12.45 15.79
CA ILE A 30 -9.25 -11.69 14.92
C ILE A 30 -9.91 -10.39 14.49
N ASN A 31 -9.09 -9.37 14.23
CA ASN A 31 -9.52 -8.10 13.63
C ASN A 31 -8.50 -7.65 12.56
N PRO A 32 -8.44 -8.29 11.41
CA PRO A 32 -7.41 -8.04 10.42
C PRO A 32 -7.43 -6.61 9.89
N THR A 33 -6.26 -5.95 9.88
CA THR A 33 -6.07 -4.60 9.33
C THR A 33 -4.89 -4.56 8.36
N ALA A 34 -4.87 -3.54 7.51
CA ALA A 34 -3.80 -3.29 6.55
C ALA A 34 -3.30 -1.85 6.64
N ILE A 35 -1.97 -1.68 6.59
CA ILE A 35 -1.29 -0.39 6.55
C ILE A 35 -0.44 -0.32 5.29
N TYR A 36 -0.54 0.79 4.55
CA TYR A 36 0.21 1.03 3.32
C TYR A 36 1.21 2.15 3.50
N THR A 37 2.43 1.96 2.96
CA THR A 37 3.46 2.99 2.93
C THR A 37 3.30 3.81 1.65
N THR A 38 3.06 5.10 1.80
CA THR A 38 2.90 6.08 0.73
C THR A 38 3.96 7.19 0.83
N ASP A 39 4.05 8.06 -0.17
CA ASP A 39 4.92 9.24 -0.13
C ASP A 39 4.51 10.25 0.96
N GLU A 40 3.25 10.21 1.40
CA GLU A 40 2.70 11.08 2.45
C GLU A 40 2.81 10.47 3.85
N GLY A 41 3.22 9.20 3.95
CA GLY A 41 3.36 8.46 5.20
C GLY A 41 2.64 7.11 5.18
N GLU A 42 2.29 6.61 6.35
CA GLU A 42 1.54 5.36 6.50
C GLU A 42 0.03 5.63 6.58
N GLU A 43 -0.75 4.83 5.86
CA GLU A 43 -2.21 4.89 5.85
C GLU A 43 -2.80 3.52 6.20
N GLU A 44 -3.65 3.47 7.25
CA GLU A 44 -4.41 2.28 7.61
C GLU A 44 -5.76 2.28 6.86
N ASN A 45 -5.96 1.27 6.01
CA ASN A 45 -7.17 1.18 5.21
C ASN A 45 -7.36 -0.24 4.66
N ASN A 46 -8.49 -0.88 4.95
CA ASN A 46 -8.80 -2.21 4.43
C ASN A 46 -9.36 -2.21 3.00
N ASN A 47 -9.54 -1.03 2.39
CA ASN A 47 -9.97 -0.89 1.00
C ASN A 47 -9.19 0.24 0.34
N TYR A 48 -7.99 -0.07 -0.13
CA TYR A 48 -7.00 0.90 -0.60
C TYR A 48 -6.85 0.89 -2.13
N SER A 49 -6.59 2.06 -2.71
CA SER A 49 -6.24 2.20 -4.12
C SER A 49 -4.98 3.04 -4.28
N GLY A 50 -4.02 2.56 -5.06
CA GLY A 50 -2.74 3.25 -5.23
C GLY A 50 -1.97 2.82 -6.46
N ASN A 51 -0.71 3.27 -6.53
CA ASN A 51 0.22 2.96 -7.61
C ASN A 51 1.24 1.92 -7.19
N ALA A 52 1.69 1.09 -8.12
CA ALA A 52 2.83 0.20 -7.90
C ALA A 52 4.17 0.95 -8.09
N PRO A 53 5.24 0.52 -7.36
CA PRO A 53 5.23 -0.46 -6.28
C PRO A 53 4.58 0.08 -5.00
N LEU A 54 3.76 -0.74 -4.32
CA LEU A 54 3.08 -0.36 -3.07
C LEU A 54 3.38 -1.40 -1.99
N LEU A 55 3.99 -0.99 -0.89
CA LEU A 55 4.18 -1.84 0.28
C LEU A 55 2.93 -1.82 1.15
N GLY A 56 2.35 -3.00 1.38
CA GLY A 56 1.28 -3.24 2.36
C GLY A 56 1.75 -4.15 3.48
N ARG A 57 1.41 -3.81 4.72
CA ARG A 57 1.59 -4.63 5.92
C ARG A 57 0.24 -5.05 6.45
N PHE A 58 0.09 -6.30 6.79
CA PHE A 58 -1.16 -6.94 7.20
C PHE A 58 -1.01 -7.50 8.59
N TYR A 59 -1.92 -7.14 9.49
CA TYR A 59 -1.92 -7.49 10.90
C TYR A 59 -3.13 -8.34 11.23
N ALA A 60 -2.93 -9.47 11.91
CA ALA A 60 -4.02 -10.35 12.32
C ALA A 60 -4.83 -9.78 13.50
N ASN A 61 -4.18 -9.02 14.38
CA ASN A 61 -4.73 -8.42 15.58
C ASN A 61 -5.58 -9.43 16.40
N PRO A 62 -5.01 -10.58 16.81
CA PRO A 62 -5.75 -11.55 17.56
C PRO A 62 -6.05 -11.06 18.99
N SER A 63 -7.17 -11.48 19.56
CA SER A 63 -7.53 -11.19 20.94
C SER A 63 -8.08 -12.44 21.63
N ASN A 64 -8.06 -12.44 22.98
CA ASN A 64 -8.57 -13.50 23.85
C ASN A 64 -8.00 -14.89 23.55
N ILE A 65 -6.73 -14.97 23.11
CA ILE A 65 -6.08 -16.24 22.71
C ILE A 65 -6.06 -17.24 23.89
N GLY A 66 -5.84 -16.75 25.14
CA GLY A 66 -5.80 -17.60 26.33
C GLY A 66 -4.84 -18.78 26.20
N ASN A 67 -5.37 -20.01 26.32
CA ASN A 67 -4.60 -21.25 26.19
C ASN A 67 -4.69 -21.89 24.79
N TYR A 68 -5.25 -21.17 23.81
CA TYR A 68 -5.32 -21.65 22.43
C TYR A 68 -3.98 -21.47 21.70
N THR A 69 -3.67 -22.41 20.85
CA THR A 69 -2.53 -22.31 19.92
C THR A 69 -3.04 -21.76 18.59
N PRO A 70 -2.58 -20.58 18.15
CA PRO A 70 -3.02 -19.98 16.90
C PRO A 70 -2.28 -20.56 15.69
N HIS A 71 -2.98 -20.65 14.57
CA HIS A 71 -2.45 -20.95 13.25
C HIS A 71 -3.03 -19.93 12.27
N TYR A 72 -2.18 -19.29 11.48
CA TYR A 72 -2.55 -18.23 10.55
C TYR A 72 -2.24 -18.66 9.11
N GLU A 73 -3.07 -18.23 8.16
CA GLU A 73 -2.86 -18.44 6.73
C GLU A 73 -3.41 -17.24 5.96
N TRP A 74 -2.53 -16.33 5.58
CA TRP A 74 -2.84 -15.22 4.69
C TRP A 74 -2.86 -15.70 3.24
N ARG A 75 -3.91 -15.34 2.50
CA ARG A 75 -4.08 -15.66 1.08
C ARG A 75 -4.25 -14.38 0.29
N PHE A 76 -3.43 -14.23 -0.74
CA PHE A 76 -3.45 -13.09 -1.66
C PHE A 76 -3.92 -13.58 -3.02
N THR A 77 -5.07 -13.08 -3.50
CA THR A 77 -5.71 -13.51 -4.74
C THR A 77 -5.96 -12.30 -5.63
N LEU A 78 -5.72 -12.40 -6.92
CA LEU A 78 -6.13 -11.36 -7.86
C LEU A 78 -7.62 -11.54 -8.19
N LEU A 79 -8.40 -10.47 -8.18
CA LEU A 79 -9.83 -10.53 -8.47
C LEU A 79 -10.08 -11.20 -9.84
N GLY A 80 -10.94 -12.22 -9.86
CA GLY A 80 -11.22 -13.05 -11.03
C GLY A 80 -10.39 -14.34 -11.12
N GLU A 81 -9.34 -14.48 -10.29
CA GLU A 81 -8.60 -15.74 -10.18
C GLU A 81 -9.18 -16.61 -9.06
N SER A 82 -9.13 -17.93 -9.23
CA SER A 82 -9.66 -18.88 -8.25
C SER A 82 -8.64 -19.37 -7.21
N GLN A 83 -7.35 -19.11 -7.45
CA GLN A 83 -6.28 -19.57 -6.59
C GLN A 83 -5.44 -18.38 -6.11
N PRO A 84 -4.97 -18.40 -4.86
CA PRO A 84 -4.06 -17.39 -4.37
C PRO A 84 -2.72 -17.49 -5.11
N TYR A 85 -2.17 -16.34 -5.51
CA TYR A 85 -0.83 -16.25 -6.08
C TYR A 85 0.27 -16.23 -5.01
N LEU A 86 -0.12 -15.99 -3.73
CA LEU A 86 0.77 -15.97 -2.58
C LEU A 86 0.02 -16.44 -1.34
N THR A 87 0.68 -17.27 -0.53
CA THR A 87 0.21 -17.69 0.79
C THR A 87 1.32 -17.46 1.82
N ARG A 88 0.96 -16.98 3.02
CA ARG A 88 1.84 -16.74 4.17
C ARG A 88 1.24 -17.33 5.42
N TYR A 89 2.09 -17.74 6.40
CA TYR A 89 1.64 -18.46 7.60
C TYR A 89 2.04 -17.76 8.91
N GLU A 90 2.61 -16.57 8.82
CA GLU A 90 2.94 -15.73 9.97
C GLU A 90 1.67 -15.06 10.52
N GLU A 91 1.71 -14.61 11.78
CA GLU A 91 0.64 -13.81 12.37
C GLU A 91 0.45 -12.51 11.58
N ASP A 92 1.54 -11.76 11.41
CA ASP A 92 1.57 -10.54 10.60
C ASP A 92 2.46 -10.76 9.39
N THR A 93 2.10 -10.12 8.27
CA THR A 93 2.85 -10.30 7.01
C THR A 93 2.93 -9.01 6.22
N GLU A 94 3.84 -8.96 5.24
CA GLU A 94 3.96 -7.83 4.32
C GLU A 94 4.09 -8.30 2.87
N TYR A 95 3.67 -7.44 1.96
CA TYR A 95 3.79 -7.69 0.53
C TYR A 95 3.91 -6.40 -0.26
N THR A 96 4.84 -6.38 -1.25
CA THR A 96 4.94 -5.27 -2.20
C THR A 96 4.17 -5.59 -3.47
N PHE A 97 3.09 -4.87 -3.71
CA PHE A 97 2.26 -5.01 -4.90
C PHE A 97 2.98 -4.41 -6.11
N THR A 98 3.24 -5.23 -7.11
CA THR A 98 3.90 -4.85 -8.37
C THR A 98 3.08 -5.20 -9.60
N LYS A 99 1.87 -5.77 -9.43
CA LYS A 99 0.95 -6.15 -10.50
C LYS A 99 -0.31 -5.30 -10.41
N ALA A 100 -0.75 -4.72 -11.53
CA ALA A 100 -1.99 -3.97 -11.62
C ALA A 100 -3.22 -4.87 -11.48
N GLY A 101 -4.31 -4.29 -10.99
CA GLY A 101 -5.59 -4.97 -10.74
C GLY A 101 -5.98 -4.91 -9.27
N THR A 102 -7.14 -5.50 -8.96
CA THR A 102 -7.65 -5.57 -7.59
C THR A 102 -7.19 -6.88 -6.93
N HIS A 103 -6.44 -6.76 -5.86
CA HIS A 103 -6.00 -7.87 -5.02
C HIS A 103 -6.93 -8.01 -3.83
N GLN A 104 -7.33 -9.24 -3.54
CA GLN A 104 -8.12 -9.63 -2.38
C GLN A 104 -7.23 -10.37 -1.40
N ILE A 105 -7.22 -9.94 -0.15
CA ILE A 105 -6.41 -10.52 0.92
C ILE A 105 -7.34 -11.00 2.01
N VAL A 106 -7.23 -12.27 2.38
CA VAL A 106 -7.97 -12.88 3.48
C VAL A 106 -7.00 -13.57 4.43
N LEU A 107 -7.34 -13.56 5.72
CA LEU A 107 -6.64 -14.30 6.76
C LEU A 107 -7.52 -15.46 7.22
N TYR A 108 -7.08 -16.68 7.04
CA TYR A 108 -7.66 -17.83 7.73
C TYR A 108 -6.91 -18.02 9.04
N ALA A 109 -7.64 -18.02 10.14
CA ALA A 109 -7.07 -18.21 11.47
C ALA A 109 -7.78 -19.35 12.19
N THR A 110 -6.99 -20.23 12.81
CA THR A 110 -7.51 -21.34 13.60
C THR A 110 -6.84 -21.34 14.97
N PHE A 111 -7.63 -21.40 16.01
CA PHE A 111 -7.20 -21.43 17.40
C PHE A 111 -7.57 -22.79 17.99
N VAL A 112 -6.58 -23.56 18.46
CA VAL A 112 -6.75 -24.94 18.95
C VAL A 112 -6.39 -25.05 20.41
N ASN A 113 -7.31 -25.62 21.23
CA ASN A 113 -7.06 -25.95 22.62
C ASN A 113 -7.60 -27.38 22.91
N GLY A 114 -6.71 -28.38 22.83
CA GLY A 114 -7.09 -29.78 22.96
C GLY A 114 -8.01 -30.22 21.81
N GLN A 115 -9.29 -30.47 22.13
CA GLN A 115 -10.31 -30.83 21.13
C GLN A 115 -11.15 -29.63 20.67
N ASP A 116 -11.02 -28.49 21.33
CA ASP A 116 -11.73 -27.28 20.98
C ASP A 116 -10.99 -26.55 19.85
N THR A 117 -11.75 -26.13 18.87
CA THR A 117 -11.22 -25.40 17.71
C THR A 117 -12.15 -24.24 17.35
N ILE A 118 -11.59 -23.02 17.29
CA ILE A 118 -12.23 -21.83 16.78
C ILE A 118 -11.57 -21.48 15.46
N ALA A 119 -12.34 -21.33 14.38
CA ALA A 119 -11.81 -21.09 13.05
C ALA A 119 -12.51 -19.91 12.36
N TYR A 120 -11.70 -19.03 11.77
CA TYR A 120 -12.10 -17.93 10.89
C TYR A 120 -11.67 -18.32 9.48
N THR A 121 -12.63 -18.70 8.64
CA THR A 121 -12.41 -19.22 7.30
C THR A 121 -13.19 -18.40 6.27
N GLN A 122 -13.53 -19.01 5.14
CA GLN A 122 -14.28 -18.36 4.06
C GLN A 122 -15.60 -17.75 4.54
N GLU A 123 -16.32 -18.41 5.43
CA GLU A 123 -17.61 -17.93 5.95
C GLU A 123 -17.49 -16.57 6.66
N TYR A 124 -16.41 -16.37 7.43
CA TYR A 124 -16.11 -15.09 8.07
C TYR A 124 -15.91 -13.98 7.03
N TRP A 125 -15.15 -14.27 5.97
CA TRP A 125 -14.86 -13.29 4.92
C TRP A 125 -16.05 -13.04 3.98
N ASP A 126 -16.94 -14.02 3.81
CA ASP A 126 -18.19 -13.82 3.07
C ASP A 126 -19.12 -12.82 3.76
N GLU A 127 -19.04 -12.71 5.11
CA GLU A 127 -19.84 -11.78 5.90
C GLU A 127 -19.23 -10.37 5.91
N ILE A 128 -17.91 -10.22 6.14
CA ILE A 128 -17.27 -8.92 6.33
C ILE A 128 -16.61 -8.36 5.05
N GLY A 129 -16.36 -9.20 4.06
CA GLY A 129 -15.61 -8.88 2.86
C GLY A 129 -14.08 -8.92 3.04
N PRO A 130 -13.32 -9.24 1.97
CA PRO A 130 -11.85 -9.28 2.03
C PRO A 130 -11.24 -7.88 2.17
N ILE A 131 -10.01 -7.82 2.68
CA ILE A 131 -9.17 -6.65 2.50
C ILE A 131 -8.88 -6.51 1.00
N THR A 132 -9.05 -5.31 0.43
CA THR A 132 -8.85 -5.07 -1.00
C THR A 132 -7.79 -4.03 -1.27
N VAL A 133 -6.92 -4.32 -2.25
CA VAL A 133 -5.89 -3.39 -2.74
C VAL A 133 -6.01 -3.27 -4.25
N THR A 134 -6.36 -2.10 -4.75
CA THR A 134 -6.45 -1.85 -6.19
C THR A 134 -5.23 -1.09 -6.67
N ILE A 135 -4.42 -1.72 -7.51
CA ILE A 135 -3.25 -1.13 -8.14
C ILE A 135 -3.63 -0.63 -9.53
N SER A 136 -3.36 0.66 -9.79
CA SER A 136 -3.67 1.30 -11.05
C SER A 136 -2.88 0.70 -12.24
N GLU A 137 -3.42 0.85 -13.45
CA GLU A 137 -2.66 0.63 -14.68
C GLU A 137 -1.51 1.63 -14.80
N SER A 138 -0.51 1.26 -15.59
CA SER A 138 0.68 2.08 -15.78
C SER A 138 0.43 3.25 -16.73
N LYS A 139 1.11 4.38 -16.43
CA LYS A 139 1.17 5.56 -17.29
C LYS A 139 2.57 6.15 -17.22
N LEU A 140 3.15 6.48 -18.37
CA LEU A 140 4.46 7.13 -18.47
C LEU A 140 4.52 8.02 -19.69
N ASP A 141 4.96 9.26 -19.50
CA ASP A 141 5.33 10.19 -20.57
C ASP A 141 6.59 10.99 -20.17
N MET A 142 7.33 11.45 -21.17
CA MET A 142 8.53 12.25 -20.99
C MET A 142 8.35 13.62 -21.64
N PRO A 143 8.91 14.72 -21.08
CA PRO A 143 8.88 16.01 -21.75
C PRO A 143 9.80 16.05 -22.97
N ASN A 144 9.64 17.04 -23.84
CA ASN A 144 10.50 17.27 -25.00
C ASN A 144 11.53 18.39 -24.79
N ALA A 145 11.45 19.10 -23.66
CA ALA A 145 12.35 20.18 -23.29
C ALA A 145 12.46 20.32 -21.77
N PHE A 146 13.52 20.96 -21.33
CA PHE A 146 13.70 21.41 -19.95
C PHE A 146 14.66 22.60 -19.89
N SER A 147 14.63 23.35 -18.79
CA SER A 147 15.38 24.62 -18.63
C SER A 147 16.15 24.65 -17.31
N PRO A 148 17.35 24.03 -17.25
CA PRO A 148 18.15 23.99 -16.01
C PRO A 148 18.83 25.36 -15.79
N ASN A 149 18.02 26.36 -15.39
CA ASN A 149 18.44 27.74 -15.15
C ASN A 149 18.43 28.13 -13.65
N GLY A 150 17.92 27.23 -12.78
CA GLY A 150 17.87 27.41 -11.34
C GLY A 150 16.68 28.22 -10.82
N ASP A 151 15.61 28.38 -11.61
CA ASP A 151 14.39 29.08 -11.21
C ASP A 151 13.37 28.16 -10.50
N GLY A 152 13.67 26.87 -10.36
CA GLY A 152 12.83 25.87 -9.72
C GLY A 152 11.79 25.25 -10.66
N ILE A 153 11.71 25.68 -11.92
CA ILE A 153 10.71 25.20 -12.90
C ILE A 153 11.42 24.48 -14.04
N ASN A 154 11.09 23.23 -14.25
CA ASN A 154 11.67 22.41 -15.33
C ASN A 154 13.22 22.34 -15.34
N ASP A 155 13.85 22.53 -14.15
CA ASP A 155 15.32 22.44 -14.01
C ASP A 155 15.86 21.01 -14.20
N ILE A 156 15.02 20.01 -14.02
CA ILE A 156 15.37 18.59 -14.11
C ILE A 156 14.56 17.94 -15.23
N TYR A 157 15.25 17.29 -16.17
CA TYR A 157 14.61 16.44 -17.16
C TYR A 157 14.23 15.10 -16.57
N LYS A 158 12.97 14.87 -16.28
CA LYS A 158 12.41 13.65 -15.67
C LYS A 158 11.10 13.23 -16.33
N ALA A 159 10.51 12.12 -15.90
CA ALA A 159 9.16 11.78 -16.28
C ALA A 159 8.19 12.93 -15.93
N LYS A 160 7.18 13.13 -16.78
CA LYS A 160 6.12 14.11 -16.48
C LYS A 160 5.37 13.69 -15.22
N ASP A 161 4.92 14.67 -14.46
CA ASP A 161 4.08 14.43 -13.30
C ASP A 161 2.81 13.66 -13.68
N GLY A 162 2.34 12.79 -12.75
CA GLY A 162 1.22 11.91 -12.99
C GLY A 162 1.59 10.61 -13.74
N TYR A 163 2.87 10.21 -13.77
CA TYR A 163 3.23 8.82 -14.08
C TYR A 163 2.66 7.90 -12.99
N GLN A 164 2.33 6.65 -13.34
CA GLN A 164 1.64 5.71 -12.46
C GLN A 164 2.19 4.30 -12.66
N SER A 165 2.29 3.56 -11.57
CA SER A 165 2.53 2.11 -11.55
C SER A 165 3.67 1.65 -12.46
N ILE A 166 4.82 2.35 -12.41
CA ILE A 166 6.05 1.97 -13.12
C ILE A 166 6.91 1.13 -12.18
N VAL A 167 7.11 -0.14 -12.53
CA VAL A 167 7.82 -1.11 -11.68
C VAL A 167 9.28 -1.35 -12.12
N GLU A 168 9.59 -1.03 -13.37
CA GLU A 168 10.96 -1.03 -13.88
C GLU A 168 11.15 0.25 -14.70
N PHE A 169 12.27 0.96 -14.49
CA PHE A 169 12.57 2.17 -15.23
C PHE A 169 14.07 2.30 -15.45
N LYS A 170 14.44 2.67 -16.67
CA LYS A 170 15.81 3.07 -17.01
C LYS A 170 15.76 4.11 -18.10
N ALA A 171 16.42 5.25 -17.88
CA ALA A 171 16.56 6.31 -18.87
C ALA A 171 18.03 6.67 -19.10
N CYS A 172 18.36 6.98 -20.34
CA CYS A 172 19.71 7.39 -20.76
C CYS A 172 19.63 8.64 -21.63
N ILE A 173 20.57 9.58 -21.41
CA ILE A 173 20.76 10.75 -22.28
C ILE A 173 21.99 10.54 -23.14
N PHE A 174 21.87 10.89 -24.42
CA PHE A 174 22.94 10.84 -25.40
C PHE A 174 23.15 12.22 -26.01
N ASN A 175 24.40 12.55 -26.29
CA ASN A 175 24.75 13.73 -27.06
C ASN A 175 24.58 13.46 -28.60
N ARG A 176 24.79 14.50 -29.43
CA ARG A 176 24.64 14.42 -30.89
C ARG A 176 25.54 13.39 -31.58
N TRP A 177 26.60 12.92 -30.92
CA TRP A 177 27.51 11.90 -31.42
C TRP A 177 27.15 10.49 -30.97
N GLY A 178 26.01 10.31 -30.27
CA GLY A 178 25.57 9.01 -29.77
C GLY A 178 26.29 8.57 -28.52
N GLN A 179 27.09 9.43 -27.88
CA GLN A 179 27.75 9.11 -26.61
C GLN A 179 26.73 9.25 -25.47
N LYS A 180 26.61 8.23 -24.64
CA LYS A 180 25.82 8.28 -23.40
C LYS A 180 26.51 9.21 -22.39
N ILE A 181 25.78 10.22 -21.91
CA ILE A 181 26.31 11.23 -20.99
C ILE A 181 25.67 11.21 -19.62
N TYR A 182 24.47 10.58 -19.50
CA TYR A 182 23.77 10.44 -18.21
C TYR A 182 22.86 9.22 -18.22
N GLU A 183 22.58 8.64 -17.05
CA GLU A 183 21.55 7.63 -16.86
C GLU A 183 20.96 7.68 -15.45
N TRP A 184 19.68 7.27 -15.32
CA TRP A 184 18.98 7.12 -14.05
C TRP A 184 17.93 6.01 -14.13
N ASN A 185 17.48 5.50 -12.96
CA ASN A 185 16.62 4.31 -12.84
C ASN A 185 15.33 4.54 -12.05
N ASP A 186 14.97 5.80 -11.79
CA ASP A 186 13.77 6.18 -11.04
C ASP A 186 12.98 7.21 -11.87
N PRO A 187 11.67 7.00 -12.15
CA PRO A 187 10.86 8.00 -12.85
C PRO A 187 10.87 9.38 -12.20
N ALA A 188 10.93 9.44 -10.85
CA ALA A 188 11.01 10.68 -10.08
C ALA A 188 12.37 11.36 -10.18
N GLY A 189 13.43 10.58 -10.42
CA GLY A 189 14.77 11.09 -10.68
C GLY A 189 14.88 11.74 -12.06
N GLY A 190 16.04 12.35 -12.38
CA GLY A 190 16.21 12.99 -13.65
C GLY A 190 17.60 13.56 -13.90
N TRP A 191 17.76 14.21 -15.06
CA TRP A 191 19.01 14.82 -15.50
C TRP A 191 18.96 16.34 -15.33
N ASP A 192 19.96 16.89 -14.65
CA ASP A 192 20.13 18.33 -14.35
C ASP A 192 20.88 19.14 -15.45
N GLY A 193 21.10 18.53 -16.62
CA GLY A 193 21.83 19.18 -17.70
C GLY A 193 23.35 19.21 -17.49
N LYS A 194 23.90 18.32 -16.63
CA LYS A 194 25.34 18.20 -16.43
C LYS A 194 25.89 16.86 -16.92
N HIS A 195 27.17 16.87 -17.26
CA HIS A 195 27.98 15.68 -17.51
C HIS A 195 29.29 15.79 -16.73
N ASN A 196 29.59 14.79 -15.89
CA ASN A 196 30.75 14.82 -14.99
C ASN A 196 30.84 16.10 -14.13
N GLY A 197 29.71 16.57 -13.59
CA GLY A 197 29.62 17.74 -12.73
C GLY A 197 29.74 19.08 -13.45
N LYS A 198 29.88 19.11 -14.77
CA LYS A 198 29.97 20.32 -15.58
C LYS A 198 28.72 20.49 -16.45
N ASP A 199 28.26 21.72 -16.57
CA ASP A 199 27.16 22.08 -17.43
C ASP A 199 27.45 21.70 -18.88
N VAL A 200 26.51 21.00 -19.52
CA VAL A 200 26.58 20.77 -20.95
C VAL A 200 26.02 21.98 -21.72
N LYS A 201 26.39 22.13 -22.99
CA LYS A 201 25.93 23.25 -23.83
C LYS A 201 24.43 23.13 -24.10
N GLN A 202 23.76 24.29 -24.20
CA GLN A 202 22.39 24.36 -24.69
C GLN A 202 22.30 23.72 -26.11
N GLY A 203 21.18 23.01 -26.34
CA GLY A 203 20.95 22.35 -27.62
C GLY A 203 20.13 21.08 -27.48
N VAL A 204 20.17 20.29 -28.57
CA VAL A 204 19.39 19.03 -28.66
C VAL A 204 20.22 17.85 -28.17
N TYR A 205 19.61 17.07 -27.33
CA TYR A 205 20.06 15.77 -26.81
C TYR A 205 19.05 14.70 -27.16
N PHE A 206 19.38 13.43 -26.94
CA PHE A 206 18.48 12.31 -27.21
C PHE A 206 18.23 11.53 -25.93
N VAL A 207 16.98 11.20 -25.66
CA VAL A 207 16.63 10.31 -24.56
C VAL A 207 16.19 8.95 -25.07
N LEU A 208 16.64 7.91 -24.41
CA LEU A 208 16.11 6.55 -24.51
C LEU A 208 15.60 6.15 -23.13
N VAL A 209 14.29 5.87 -23.03
CA VAL A 209 13.68 5.30 -21.82
C VAL A 209 13.20 3.90 -22.13
N LYS A 210 13.53 2.96 -21.24
CA LYS A 210 12.95 1.62 -21.19
C LYS A 210 12.30 1.47 -19.83
N ALA A 211 11.01 1.13 -19.82
CA ALA A 211 10.26 0.96 -18.58
C ALA A 211 9.23 -0.16 -18.72
N LYS A 212 8.76 -0.65 -17.59
CA LYS A 212 7.68 -1.63 -17.52
C LYS A 212 6.65 -1.20 -16.48
N GLY A 213 5.40 -1.29 -16.84
CA GLY A 213 4.28 -1.02 -15.98
C GLY A 213 3.84 -2.26 -15.18
N ALA A 214 3.13 -2.02 -14.09
CA ALA A 214 2.50 -3.06 -13.28
C ALA A 214 1.45 -3.89 -14.05
N ASP A 215 0.85 -3.31 -15.09
CA ASP A 215 -0.04 -3.95 -16.05
C ASP A 215 0.69 -4.79 -17.12
N GLY A 216 2.03 -4.86 -17.04
CA GLY A 216 2.89 -5.56 -17.99
C GLY A 216 3.22 -4.76 -19.26
N ARG A 217 2.68 -3.55 -19.41
CA ARG A 217 2.99 -2.65 -20.53
C ARG A 217 4.47 -2.31 -20.56
N LYS A 218 5.07 -2.44 -21.73
CA LYS A 218 6.47 -2.04 -21.98
C LYS A 218 6.51 -0.68 -22.65
N TYR A 219 7.35 0.19 -22.13
CA TYR A 219 7.60 1.52 -22.67
C TYR A 219 9.00 1.54 -23.29
N GLU A 220 9.08 1.97 -24.52
CA GLU A 220 10.33 2.30 -25.20
C GLU A 220 10.18 3.68 -25.82
N ILE A 221 10.62 4.72 -25.09
CA ILE A 221 10.51 6.11 -25.53
C ILE A 221 11.86 6.56 -26.07
N LYS A 222 11.87 6.98 -27.34
CA LYS A 222 13.02 7.57 -28.03
C LYS A 222 12.58 8.93 -28.55
N ARG A 223 13.22 10.00 -28.07
CA ARG A 223 12.90 11.35 -28.53
C ARG A 223 14.06 12.32 -28.36
N ASP A 224 13.95 13.44 -29.06
CA ASP A 224 14.79 14.59 -28.85
C ASP A 224 14.41 15.33 -27.58
N VAL A 225 15.40 15.89 -26.90
CA VAL A 225 15.26 16.70 -25.69
C VAL A 225 15.97 18.03 -25.92
N ASN A 226 15.22 19.12 -25.84
CA ASN A 226 15.77 20.47 -25.95
C ASN A 226 16.21 20.97 -24.56
N LEU A 227 17.50 21.24 -24.37
CA LEU A 227 18.04 21.89 -23.20
C LEU A 227 18.13 23.40 -23.46
N LEU A 228 17.41 24.21 -22.68
CA LEU A 228 17.15 25.63 -22.89
C LEU A 228 17.58 26.45 -21.67
N ARG A 229 18.87 26.79 -21.50
CA ARG A 229 19.37 27.47 -20.30
C ARG A 229 18.94 28.95 -20.18
N GLY A 230 18.59 29.58 -21.27
CA GLY A 230 18.18 30.99 -21.30
C GLY A 230 16.67 31.21 -21.22
N PHE A 231 15.87 30.14 -21.04
CA PHE A 231 14.43 30.23 -20.99
C PHE A 231 13.96 30.40 -19.55
N THR A 232 13.27 31.49 -19.23
CA THR A 232 12.58 31.74 -17.95
C THR A 232 11.06 31.70 -18.21
N GLU A 233 10.35 30.78 -17.57
CA GLU A 233 8.89 30.80 -17.55
C GLU A 233 8.41 31.98 -16.69
N GLY A 234 7.73 32.95 -17.28
CA GLY A 234 7.12 34.06 -16.53
C GLY A 234 7.42 35.47 -17.05
N GLN A 235 8.24 35.66 -18.08
CA GLN A 235 8.36 36.98 -18.73
C GLN A 235 7.43 37.10 -19.95
N ASN A 236 6.12 37.02 -19.72
CA ASN A 236 5.17 37.67 -20.62
C ASN A 236 5.13 39.16 -20.27
N ASN A 237 6.19 39.88 -20.59
CA ASN A 237 6.11 41.35 -20.72
C ASN A 237 5.34 41.63 -22.01
N ILE A 238 4.02 41.79 -21.89
CA ILE A 238 3.22 42.57 -22.84
C ILE A 238 3.78 44.00 -22.71
N GLN A 239 4.67 44.39 -23.61
CA GLN A 239 4.92 45.79 -23.87
C GLN A 239 3.86 46.22 -24.87
N GLU A 240 2.94 47.10 -24.42
CA GLU A 240 2.10 47.92 -25.27
C GLU A 240 2.93 48.89 -26.13
#